data_4fe3b1c7ecde16e37bea5ba837b27cee
#
_entry.id   4fe3b1c7ecde16e37bea5ba837b27cee
#
_cell.length_a   1.000
_cell.length_b   1.000
_cell.length_c   1.000
_cell.angle_alpha   90.00
_cell.angle_beta   90.00
_cell.angle_gamma   90.00
#
_symmetry.space_group_name_H-M   'P 1'
#
loop_
_entity.id
_entity.type
_entity.pdbx_description
1 polymer ?
#
loop_
_entity_poly.entity_id
_entity_poly.type
_entity_poly.pdbx_seq_one_letter_code
_entity_poly.pdbx_strand_id
1 'polypeptide(L)' 'MSSNAYRLKDPLIAVIQEDNSHLRELPAGSMFYRTSPKPDSHGMVKGMCKGHMVLIFASDLEERAEPLAKVI' A
#
# COMPACT_ATOMS: atom_id res chain seq x y z
N MET A 1 13.23 -3.87 14.36
CA MET A 1 11.87 -3.49 13.97
C MET A 1 11.69 -3.56 12.48
N SER A 2 10.63 -4.15 12.05
CA SER A 2 10.35 -4.19 10.62
C SER A 2 9.76 -2.87 10.16
N SER A 3 10.08 -2.48 8.95
CA SER A 3 9.54 -1.26 8.36
C SER A 3 8.15 -1.53 7.82
N ASN A 4 7.25 -0.55 8.00
CA ASN A 4 5.92 -0.61 7.41
C ASN A 4 5.85 0.24 6.15
N ALA A 5 6.96 0.79 5.73
CA ALA A 5 7.02 1.64 4.54
C ALA A 5 7.41 0.82 3.32
N TYR A 6 6.74 1.07 2.22
CA TYR A 6 6.99 0.42 0.95
C TYR A 6 7.09 1.46 -0.14
N ARG A 7 7.92 1.20 -1.12
CA ARG A 7 7.97 2.04 -2.32
C ARG A 7 7.46 1.22 -3.49
N LEU A 8 6.54 1.78 -4.26
CA LEU A 8 5.97 1.08 -5.40
C LEU A 8 7.00 1.05 -6.53
N LYS A 9 7.32 -0.14 -7.01
CA LYS A 9 8.25 -0.30 -8.13
C LYS A 9 7.53 -0.09 -9.45
N ASP A 10 6.26 -0.49 -9.49
CA ASP A 10 5.41 -0.38 -10.67
C ASP A 10 4.11 0.29 -10.27
N PRO A 11 3.38 0.89 -11.22
CA PRO A 11 2.05 1.40 -10.90
C PRO A 11 1.14 0.27 -10.48
N LEU A 12 0.23 0.55 -9.55
CA LEU A 12 -0.75 -0.44 -9.15
C LEU A 12 -2.08 0.23 -8.82
N ILE A 13 -3.14 -0.58 -8.79
CA ILE A 13 -4.47 -0.09 -8.51
C ILE A 13 -4.76 -0.26 -7.03
N ALA A 14 -5.27 0.80 -6.41
CA ALA A 14 -5.65 0.78 -5.01
C ALA A 14 -7.08 1.24 -4.86
N VAL A 15 -7.70 0.85 -3.76
CA VAL A 15 -9.03 1.35 -3.40
C VAL A 15 -8.83 2.51 -2.43
N ILE A 16 -9.34 3.67 -2.81
CA ILE A 16 -9.29 4.85 -1.95
C ILE A 16 -10.53 4.84 -1.06
N GLN A 17 -10.32 4.84 0.25
CA GLN A 17 -11.41 4.74 1.21
C GLN A 17 -11.75 6.08 1.83
N GLU A 18 -12.00 7.07 0.99
CA GLU A 18 -12.43 8.38 1.47
C GLU A 18 -13.75 8.71 0.83
N ASP A 19 -14.66 9.32 1.57
CA ASP A 19 -15.99 9.69 1.12
C ASP A 19 -16.70 8.53 0.45
N ASN A 20 -16.35 8.25 -0.80
CA ASN A 20 -16.86 7.11 -1.56
C ASN A 20 -15.69 6.25 -2.00
N SER A 21 -15.78 4.95 -1.77
CA SER A 21 -14.72 4.04 -2.21
C SER A 21 -14.63 4.07 -3.73
N HIS A 22 -13.43 4.23 -4.24
CA HIS A 22 -13.20 4.20 -5.69
C HIS A 22 -11.80 3.69 -5.98
N LEU A 23 -11.61 3.23 -7.20
CA LEU A 23 -10.32 2.72 -7.65
C LEU A 23 -9.46 3.85 -8.16
N ARG A 24 -8.18 3.78 -7.87
CA ARG A 24 -7.24 4.76 -8.34
C ARG A 24 -5.90 4.11 -8.59
N GLU A 25 -5.26 4.49 -9.69
CA GLU A 25 -3.91 4.01 -9.97
C GLU A 25 -2.90 4.84 -9.19
N LEU A 26 -2.03 4.15 -8.47
CA LEU A 26 -0.92 4.79 -7.77
C LEU A 26 0.31 4.65 -8.64
N PRO A 27 1.01 5.76 -8.95
CA PRO A 27 2.17 5.68 -9.83
C PRO A 27 3.37 5.02 -9.16
N ALA A 28 4.28 4.52 -9.98
CA ALA A 28 5.55 4.00 -9.49
C ALA A 28 6.28 5.09 -8.71
N GLY A 29 6.98 4.70 -7.67
CA GLY A 29 7.68 5.64 -6.81
C GLY A 29 6.86 6.15 -5.65
N SER A 30 5.56 5.85 -5.63
CA SER A 30 4.70 6.24 -4.51
C SER A 30 5.11 5.50 -3.24
N MET A 31 4.96 6.18 -2.11
CA MET A 31 5.22 5.58 -0.81
C MET A 31 3.92 5.12 -0.19
N PHE A 32 3.95 3.91 0.34
CA PHE A 32 2.80 3.32 1.02
C PHE A 32 3.22 2.95 2.45
N TYR A 33 2.46 3.39 3.42
CA TYR A 33 2.72 3.10 4.83
C TYR A 33 1.63 2.19 5.35
N ARG A 34 1.99 0.92 5.55
CA ARG A 34 1.06 -0.10 5.99
C ARG A 34 0.63 0.16 7.42
N THR A 35 -0.67 0.11 7.68
CA THR A 35 -1.22 0.30 9.03
C THR A 35 -1.84 -0.96 9.60
N SER A 36 -2.20 -1.93 8.76
CA SER A 36 -2.79 -3.17 9.25
C SER A 36 -1.72 -4.27 9.29
N PRO A 37 -1.73 -5.12 10.33
CA PRO A 37 -0.71 -6.16 10.46
C PRO A 37 -0.90 -7.34 9.52
N LYS A 38 -2.10 -7.54 9.01
CA LYS A 38 -2.39 -8.64 8.08
C LYS A 38 -3.44 -8.22 7.08
N PRO A 39 -3.49 -8.93 5.93
CA PRO A 39 -4.54 -8.69 4.95
C PRO A 39 -5.91 -8.95 5.55
N ASP A 40 -6.92 -8.26 5.01
CA ASP A 40 -8.29 -8.48 5.42
C ASP A 40 -8.86 -9.72 4.71
N SER A 41 -10.17 -9.94 4.87
CA SER A 41 -10.83 -11.11 4.29
C SER A 41 -10.81 -11.14 2.77
N HIS A 42 -10.52 -10.00 2.14
CA HIS A 42 -10.40 -9.90 0.68
C HIS A 42 -8.95 -9.93 0.21
N GLY A 43 -8.02 -10.15 1.11
CA GLY A 43 -6.60 -10.16 0.77
C GLY A 43 -6.00 -8.78 0.57
N MET A 44 -6.62 -7.75 1.13
CA MET A 44 -6.15 -6.39 0.96
C MET A 44 -5.50 -5.87 2.23
N VAL A 45 -4.48 -5.05 2.04
CA VAL A 45 -3.72 -4.42 3.12
C VAL A 45 -4.08 -2.96 3.18
N LYS A 46 -4.42 -2.49 4.37
CA LYS A 46 -4.76 -1.08 4.58
C LYS A 46 -3.51 -0.29 4.91
N GLY A 47 -3.44 0.91 4.40
CA GLY A 47 -2.33 1.80 4.71
C GLY A 47 -2.59 3.21 4.21
N MET A 48 -1.56 4.05 4.33
CA MET A 48 -1.62 5.45 3.94
C MET A 48 -0.73 5.70 2.74
N CYS A 49 -1.23 6.46 1.79
CA CYS A 49 -0.47 6.89 0.63
C CYS A 49 -0.82 8.34 0.35
N LYS A 50 0.19 9.21 0.41
CA LYS A 50 0.01 10.65 0.18
C LYS A 50 -1.09 11.26 1.07
N GLY A 51 -1.17 10.78 2.32
CA GLY A 51 -2.15 11.30 3.25
C GLY A 51 -3.54 10.72 3.11
N HIS A 52 -3.75 9.76 2.20
CA HIS A 52 -5.04 9.13 1.97
C HIS A 52 -5.02 7.69 2.43
N MET A 53 -6.12 7.24 3.02
CA MET A 53 -6.26 5.85 3.42
C MET A 53 -6.59 5.02 2.19
N VAL A 54 -5.78 3.99 1.92
CA VAL A 54 -5.95 3.17 0.74
C VAL A 54 -5.87 1.69 1.09
N LEU A 55 -6.46 0.86 0.23
CA LEU A 55 -6.35 -0.59 0.31
C LEU A 55 -5.64 -1.09 -0.94
N ILE A 56 -4.66 -1.96 -0.73
CA ILE A 56 -3.88 -2.54 -1.82
C ILE A 56 -3.91 -4.06 -1.63
N PHE A 57 -4.05 -4.81 -2.72
CA PHE A 57 -3.97 -6.26 -2.63
C PHE A 57 -2.59 -6.66 -2.11
N ALA A 58 -2.57 -7.61 -1.17
CA ALA A 58 -1.32 -8.08 -0.59
C ALA A 58 -0.37 -8.63 -1.65
N SER A 59 -0.91 -9.33 -2.64
CA SER A 59 -0.10 -9.88 -3.73
C SER A 59 0.55 -8.77 -4.56
N ASP A 60 -0.19 -7.68 -4.81
CA ASP A 60 0.39 -6.54 -5.53
C ASP A 60 1.50 -5.88 -4.71
N LEU A 61 1.28 -5.77 -3.42
CA LEU A 61 2.30 -5.19 -2.54
C LEU A 61 3.58 -6.01 -2.56
N GLU A 62 3.44 -7.34 -2.57
CA GLU A 62 4.60 -8.22 -2.61
C GLU A 62 5.34 -8.19 -3.95
N GLU A 63 4.59 -8.11 -5.05
CA GLU A 63 5.18 -8.21 -6.38
C GLU A 63 5.60 -6.86 -6.95
N ARG A 64 4.89 -5.80 -6.62
CA ARG A 64 5.07 -4.50 -7.26
C ARG A 64 5.60 -3.41 -6.34
N ALA A 65 5.86 -3.76 -5.10
CA ALA A 65 6.42 -2.81 -4.14
C ALA A 65 7.59 -3.46 -3.42
N GLU A 66 8.48 -2.63 -2.92
CA GLU A 66 9.59 -3.12 -2.12
C GLU A 66 9.52 -2.54 -0.72
N PRO A 67 9.71 -3.37 0.30
CA PRO A 67 9.76 -2.84 1.65
C PRO A 67 11.03 -2.01 1.82
N LEU A 68 10.90 -0.88 2.49
CA LEU A 68 12.05 -0.03 2.77
C LEU A 68 12.63 -0.47 4.09
N ALA A 69 13.74 -1.19 4.03
CA ALA A 69 14.41 -1.65 5.22
C ALA A 69 14.94 -0.44 5.96
N LYS A 70 14.77 -0.47 7.27
CA LYS A 70 15.33 0.58 8.09
C LYS A 70 16.81 0.30 8.27
N VAL A 71 17.63 1.24 7.85
CA VAL A 71 19.08 1.12 8.03
C VAL A 71 19.46 1.85 9.31
N ILE A 72 20.14 1.15 10.14
CA ILE A 72 20.57 1.69 11.42
C ILE A 72 22.04 1.96 11.42
#